data_8b08306a8f475f9895931f97f1324b38
#
_entry.id   8b08306a8f475f9895931f97f1324b38
#
_cell.length_a   1.000
_cell.length_b   1.000
_cell.length_c   1.000
_cell.angle_alpha   90.00
_cell.angle_beta   90.00
_cell.angle_gamma   90.00
#
_symmetry.space_group_name_H-M   'P 1'
#
loop_
_entity.id
_entity.type
_entity.pdbx_description
1 polymer ?
#
loop_
_entity_poly.entity_id
_entity_poly.type
_entity_poly.pdbx_seq_one_letter_code
_entity_poly.pdbx_strand_id
1 'polypeptide(L)'
;MQIKEIGGAVYAVYNPIPRYNGREMLPGTWGRTPIVLRKSTDSGRTFGKLNIIEDDPSRGYCYPAIFGTNDGRLLLAYCRGDNADGNTLCRLGIAEVDISSIE
;
A
#
# COMPACT_ATOMS: atom_id res chain seq x y z
N MET A 1 -5.29 4.70 5.39
CA MET A 1 -5.03 3.28 5.69
C MET A 1 -6.27 2.46 5.39
N GLN A 2 -6.09 1.27 4.86
CA GLN A 2 -7.16 0.31 4.64
C GLN A 2 -6.79 -1.02 5.30
N ILE A 3 -7.74 -1.59 6.05
CA ILE A 3 -7.58 -2.88 6.71
C ILE A 3 -8.75 -3.76 6.28
N LYS A 4 -8.47 -5.01 5.89
CA LYS A 4 -9.52 -5.94 5.45
C LYS A 4 -9.17 -7.37 5.81
N GLU A 5 -10.15 -8.13 6.29
CA GLU A 5 -10.01 -9.57 6.49
C GLU A 5 -10.42 -10.31 5.21
N ILE A 6 -9.57 -11.23 4.76
CA ILE A 6 -9.82 -12.07 3.60
C ILE A 6 -9.28 -13.46 3.90
N GLY A 7 -10.12 -14.47 3.83
CA GLY A 7 -9.71 -15.86 4.01
C GLY A 7 -9.10 -16.17 5.37
N GLY A 8 -9.51 -15.48 6.43
CA GLY A 8 -9.01 -15.69 7.78
C GLY A 8 -7.74 -14.92 8.12
N ALA A 9 -7.20 -14.15 7.20
CA ALA A 9 -6.06 -13.26 7.45
C ALA A 9 -6.49 -11.80 7.35
N VAL A 10 -5.79 -10.93 8.06
CA VAL A 10 -6.03 -9.48 8.03
C VAL A 10 -4.92 -8.81 7.24
N TYR A 11 -5.29 -7.99 6.28
CA TYR A 11 -4.34 -7.26 5.44
C TYR A 11 -4.46 -5.77 5.71
N ALA A 12 -3.33 -5.10 5.87
CA ALA A 12 -3.26 -3.65 6.06
C ALA A 12 -2.44 -3.04 4.93
N VAL A 13 -3.00 -2.03 4.27
CA VAL A 13 -2.32 -1.25 3.23
C VAL A 13 -2.28 0.19 3.70
N TYR A 14 -1.08 0.78 3.74
CA TYR A 14 -0.91 2.11 4.30
C TYR A 14 0.42 2.72 3.85
N ASN A 15 0.60 3.98 4.18
CA ASN A 15 1.90 4.63 4.08
C ASN A 15 2.56 4.52 5.46
N PRO A 16 3.78 4.01 5.55
CA PRO A 16 4.50 4.00 6.81
C PRO A 16 4.88 5.44 7.21
N ILE A 17 5.86 5.61 8.05
CA ILE A 17 6.24 6.95 8.51
C ILE A 17 6.64 7.85 7.33
N PRO A 18 6.47 9.20 7.46
CA PRO A 18 6.77 10.14 6.37
C PRO A 18 8.20 10.08 5.84
N ARG A 19 9.16 9.65 6.65
CA ARG A 19 10.56 9.48 6.24
C ARG A 19 10.95 8.03 6.30
N TYR A 20 10.62 7.32 5.25
CA TYR A 20 10.93 5.91 5.15
C TYR A 20 12.39 5.70 4.70
N ASN A 21 13.13 4.88 5.43
CA ASN A 21 14.55 4.58 5.15
C ASN A 21 15.42 5.84 5.04
N GLY A 22 15.14 6.88 5.81
CA GLY A 22 15.91 8.11 5.78
C GLY A 22 15.70 8.98 4.55
N ARG A 23 14.80 8.60 3.65
CA ARG A 23 14.48 9.41 2.47
C ARG A 23 13.65 10.63 2.86
N GLU A 24 13.96 11.75 2.26
CA GLU A 24 13.16 12.95 2.45
C GLU A 24 11.93 12.93 1.57
N MET A 25 10.87 13.57 2.05
CA MET A 25 9.66 13.76 1.26
C MET A 25 9.91 14.79 0.17
N LEU A 26 9.58 14.42 -1.07
CA LEU A 26 9.56 15.37 -2.17
C LEU A 26 8.19 16.05 -2.24
N PRO A 27 8.09 17.28 -2.77
CA PRO A 27 6.83 18.02 -2.78
C PRO A 27 5.66 17.27 -3.39
N GLY A 28 5.88 16.47 -4.43
CA GLY A 28 4.83 15.73 -5.11
C GLY A 28 4.30 14.50 -4.37
N THR A 29 4.88 14.15 -3.22
CA THR A 29 4.46 12.96 -2.46
C THR A 29 3.45 13.27 -1.36
N TRP A 30 3.41 14.49 -0.88
CA TRP A 30 2.59 14.91 0.27
C TRP A 30 2.77 14.00 1.49
N GLY A 31 3.96 13.41 1.65
CA GLY A 31 4.26 12.51 2.76
C GLY A 31 3.64 11.12 2.63
N ARG A 32 3.23 10.71 1.43
CA ARG A 32 2.50 9.46 1.21
C ARG A 32 3.29 8.42 0.39
N THR A 33 4.56 8.30 0.69
CA THR A 33 5.46 7.33 0.03
C THR A 33 6.25 6.59 1.10
N PRO A 34 6.44 5.28 0.97
CA PRO A 34 5.86 4.35 -0.02
C PRO A 34 4.43 3.92 0.33
N ILE A 35 3.83 3.05 -0.50
CA ILE A 35 2.64 2.30 -0.12
C ILE A 35 3.06 0.86 0.16
N VAL A 36 2.64 0.33 1.31
CA VAL A 36 3.08 -0.97 1.80
C VAL A 36 1.89 -1.84 2.19
N LEU A 37 2.14 -3.15 2.22
CA LEU A 37 1.18 -4.18 2.61
C LEU A 37 1.78 -5.04 3.72
N ARG A 38 0.99 -5.31 4.75
CA ARG A 38 1.35 -6.29 5.80
C ARG A 38 0.19 -7.22 6.06
N LYS A 39 0.52 -8.43 6.50
CA LYS A 39 -0.46 -9.49 6.76
C LYS A 39 -0.41 -9.89 8.23
N SER A 40 -1.57 -10.09 8.83
CA SER A 40 -1.73 -10.66 10.17
C SER A 40 -2.43 -12.00 10.07
N THR A 41 -1.92 -13.01 10.79
CA THR A 41 -2.56 -14.31 10.92
C THR A 41 -3.11 -14.55 12.32
N ASP A 42 -3.10 -13.55 13.19
CA ASP A 42 -3.56 -13.62 14.58
C ASP A 42 -4.65 -12.59 14.88
N SER A 43 -5.51 -12.35 13.93
CA SER A 43 -6.65 -11.42 14.05
C SER A 43 -6.22 -9.95 14.25
N GLY A 44 -5.11 -9.57 13.69
CA GLY A 44 -4.62 -8.19 13.75
C GLY A 44 -3.80 -7.84 14.98
N ARG A 45 -3.47 -8.82 15.81
CA ARG A 45 -2.64 -8.57 17.02
C ARG A 45 -1.21 -8.24 16.66
N THR A 46 -0.65 -8.98 15.71
CA THR A 46 0.68 -8.71 15.16
C THR A 46 0.63 -8.79 13.64
N PHE A 47 1.52 -8.04 13.00
CA PHE A 47 1.64 -8.05 11.54
C PHE A 47 3.03 -8.55 11.16
N GLY A 48 3.07 -9.30 10.06
CA GLY A 48 4.29 -9.85 9.55
C GLY A 48 5.15 -8.83 8.81
N LYS A 49 5.96 -9.32 7.89
CA LYS A 49 6.93 -8.53 7.15
C LYS A 49 6.26 -7.40 6.36
N LEU A 50 6.94 -6.26 6.30
CA LEU A 50 6.53 -5.13 5.49
C LEU A 50 6.85 -5.43 4.02
N ASN A 51 5.82 -5.43 3.18
CA ASN A 51 5.96 -5.64 1.74
C ASN A 51 5.74 -4.32 1.03
N ILE A 52 6.73 -3.87 0.28
CA ILE A 52 6.64 -2.61 -0.47
C ILE A 52 5.89 -2.89 -1.77
N ILE A 53 4.80 -2.18 -2.00
CA ILE A 53 4.01 -2.29 -3.24
C ILE A 53 4.57 -1.34 -4.29
N GLU A 54 4.73 -0.06 -3.94
CA GLU A 54 5.42 0.94 -4.76
C GLU A 54 6.15 1.91 -3.85
N ASP A 55 7.31 2.37 -4.28
CA ASP A 55 8.12 3.28 -3.49
C ASP A 55 8.83 4.35 -4.33
N ASP A 56 8.23 4.78 -5.42
CA ASP A 56 8.77 5.89 -6.20
C ASP A 56 8.79 7.16 -5.33
N PRO A 57 9.98 7.71 -5.03
CA PRO A 57 10.08 8.86 -4.14
C PRO A 57 9.48 10.14 -4.70
N SER A 58 9.15 10.17 -5.99
CA SER A 58 8.51 11.33 -6.61
C SER A 58 6.99 11.25 -6.61
N ARG A 59 6.40 10.13 -6.15
CA ARG A 59 4.96 9.90 -6.14
C ARG A 59 4.39 9.84 -4.73
N GLY A 60 3.14 10.25 -4.59
CA GLY A 60 2.35 10.01 -3.40
C GLY A 60 1.29 8.95 -3.67
N TYR A 61 1.06 8.08 -2.71
CA TYR A 61 0.11 6.97 -2.81
C TYR A 61 -0.95 7.11 -1.72
N CYS A 62 -2.23 7.05 -2.08
CA CYS A 62 -3.29 7.25 -1.09
C CYS A 62 -4.59 6.55 -1.49
N TYR A 63 -5.52 6.54 -0.55
CA TYR A 63 -6.86 5.96 -0.68
C TYR A 63 -6.83 4.52 -1.21
N PRO A 64 -6.10 3.60 -0.54
CA PRO A 64 -6.03 2.22 -0.99
C PRO A 64 -7.35 1.49 -0.79
N ALA A 65 -7.67 0.59 -1.72
CA ALA A 65 -8.75 -0.39 -1.58
C ALA A 65 -8.15 -1.78 -1.76
N ILE A 66 -8.68 -2.76 -1.03
CA ILE A 66 -8.20 -4.14 -1.05
C ILE A 66 -9.34 -5.03 -1.53
N PHE A 67 -9.06 -5.89 -2.50
CA PHE A 67 -10.01 -6.88 -2.98
C PHE A 67 -9.33 -8.24 -3.08
N GLY A 68 -9.97 -9.28 -2.54
CA GLY A 68 -9.49 -10.66 -2.66
C GLY A 68 -10.13 -11.35 -3.86
N THR A 69 -9.31 -11.97 -4.69
CA THR A 69 -9.81 -12.76 -5.83
C THR A 69 -10.10 -14.19 -5.41
N ASN A 70 -10.89 -14.91 -6.22
CA ASN A 70 -11.22 -16.32 -5.95
C ASN A 70 -10.04 -17.26 -6.15
N ASP A 71 -9.01 -16.83 -6.84
CA ASP A 71 -7.83 -17.65 -7.17
C ASP A 71 -6.61 -17.34 -6.30
N GLY A 72 -6.79 -16.72 -5.14
CA GLY A 72 -5.72 -16.55 -4.17
C GLY A 72 -4.82 -15.34 -4.38
N ARG A 73 -5.36 -14.27 -4.98
CA ARG A 73 -4.63 -13.01 -5.16
C ARG A 73 -5.32 -11.86 -4.46
N LEU A 74 -4.55 -10.81 -4.17
CA LEU A 74 -5.08 -9.52 -3.75
C LEU A 74 -4.96 -8.54 -4.90
N LEU A 75 -6.00 -7.75 -5.12
CA LEU A 75 -5.94 -6.58 -5.98
C LEU A 75 -5.96 -5.35 -5.08
N LEU A 76 -4.97 -4.50 -5.25
CA LEU A 76 -4.86 -3.24 -4.51
C LEU A 76 -5.06 -2.11 -5.50
N ALA A 77 -6.03 -1.24 -5.24
CA ALA A 77 -6.27 -0.06 -6.07
C ALA A 77 -5.98 1.18 -5.22
N TYR A 78 -5.24 2.14 -5.76
CA TYR A 78 -4.85 3.33 -5.03
C TYR A 78 -4.55 4.48 -5.98
N CYS A 79 -4.56 5.70 -5.43
CA CYS A 79 -4.12 6.87 -6.18
C CYS A 79 -2.59 6.96 -6.15
N ARG A 80 -1.96 7.36 -7.25
CA ARG A 80 -0.50 7.39 -7.39
C ARG A 80 0.01 8.59 -8.18
N GLY A 81 -0.44 9.78 -7.82
CA GLY A 81 -0.02 11.01 -8.48
C GLY A 81 1.35 11.52 -8.06
N ASP A 82 1.86 12.51 -8.78
CA ASP A 82 3.14 13.15 -8.49
C ASP A 82 3.01 14.68 -8.57
N ASN A 83 4.14 15.38 -8.44
CA ASN A 83 4.15 16.85 -8.48
C ASN A 83 3.68 17.42 -9.81
N ALA A 84 3.96 16.73 -10.91
CA ALA A 84 3.53 17.18 -12.23
C ALA A 84 2.02 17.11 -12.39
N ASP A 85 1.36 16.17 -11.67
CA ASP A 85 -0.10 16.05 -11.66
C ASP A 85 -0.78 17.12 -10.78
N GLY A 86 -0.04 17.76 -9.89
CA GLY A 86 -0.57 18.76 -8.96
C GLY A 86 -1.26 18.17 -7.72
N ASN A 87 -1.49 16.86 -7.66
CA ASN A 87 -2.06 16.14 -6.52
C ASN A 87 -1.84 14.64 -6.68
N THR A 88 -2.17 13.85 -5.66
CA THR A 88 -2.04 12.39 -5.70
C THR A 88 -3.25 11.68 -6.30
N LEU A 89 -4.31 12.39 -6.61
CA LEU A 89 -5.62 11.81 -6.92
C LEU A 89 -5.86 11.56 -8.42
N CYS A 90 -5.05 12.14 -9.30
CA CYS A 90 -5.27 12.12 -10.75
C CYS A 90 -5.00 10.77 -11.40
N ARG A 91 -4.21 9.91 -10.77
CA ARG A 91 -3.79 8.64 -11.37
C ARG A 91 -4.21 7.47 -10.51
N LEU A 92 -4.71 6.43 -11.17
CA LEU A 92 -5.07 5.18 -10.51
C LEU A 92 -3.95 4.17 -10.75
N GLY A 93 -3.52 3.52 -9.66
CA GLY A 93 -2.65 2.36 -9.72
C GLY A 93 -3.40 1.11 -9.29
N ILE A 94 -3.08 -0.01 -9.91
CA ILE A 94 -3.59 -1.32 -9.51
C ILE A 94 -2.40 -2.26 -9.38
N ALA A 95 -2.24 -2.85 -8.20
CA ALA A 95 -1.25 -3.87 -7.95
C ALA A 95 -1.92 -5.21 -7.72
N GLU A 96 -1.36 -6.25 -8.28
CA GLU A 96 -1.83 -7.62 -8.10
C GLU A 96 -0.76 -8.37 -7.30
N VAL A 97 -1.16 -8.95 -6.18
CA VAL A 97 -0.25 -9.65 -5.28
C VAL A 97 -0.74 -11.05 -5.03
N ASP A 98 0.13 -12.04 -5.24
CA ASP A 98 -0.16 -13.43 -4.90
C ASP A 98 -0.13 -13.58 -3.38
N ILE A 99 -1.24 -14.05 -2.80
CA ILE A 99 -1.36 -14.22 -1.34
C ILE A 99 -0.27 -15.13 -0.79
N SER A 100 0.11 -16.16 -1.52
CA SER A 100 1.15 -17.09 -1.09
C SER A 100 2.53 -16.45 -0.97
N SER A 101 2.76 -15.30 -1.60
CA SER A 101 4.03 -14.57 -1.52
C SER A 101 4.10 -13.58 -0.37
N ILE A 102 3.00 -13.34 0.33
CA ILE A 102 2.93 -12.38 1.44
C ILE A 102 3.32 -13.07 2.75
N GLU A 103 4.35 -12.56 3.38
CA GLU A 103 4.87 -13.09 4.66
C GLU A 103 4.29 -12.37 5.91
#